data_5f05ab1e539dd32c82f6ace80ec382b0
#
_entry.id   5f05ab1e539dd32c82f6ace80ec382b0
#
_cell.length_a   1.000
_cell.length_b   1.000
_cell.length_c   1.000
_cell.angle_alpha   90.00
_cell.angle_beta   90.00
_cell.angle_gamma   90.00
#
_symmetry.space_group_name_H-M   'P 1'
#
loop_
_entity.id
_entity.type
_entity.pdbx_description
1 polymer ?
#
loop_
_entity_poly.entity_id
_entity_poly.type
_entity_poly.pdbx_seq_one_letter_code
_entity_poly.pdbx_strand_id
1 'polypeptide(L)'
;IGIQPFSTDFRGFLFQDSQLGVRLFGDRDNNIFQYNLAWFRRLEKDTNSLLNHINRKIRDDDIFIANLYWQDFPILGFQSQVTAVYNRNTEGGDFYFNDNEFIERPASFGSERGRNYDVGYLGFNGDGHFGRLNLTTSFYTALGTNRESAFSDETANIRSFFFAAEPGIDFDWIRLRGSLVYASGDSDPFDNT
;
A
#
# COMPACT_ATOMS: atom_id res chain seq x y z
N ILE A 1 19.66 -5.66 -1.87
CA ILE A 1 19.69 -4.52 -0.95
C ILE A 1 19.91 -3.25 -1.75
N GLY A 2 19.22 -2.17 -1.41
CA GLY A 2 19.34 -0.85 -2.06
C GLY A 2 17.99 -0.19 -2.30
N ILE A 3 18.00 0.92 -3.04
CA ILE A 3 16.75 1.58 -3.49
C ILE A 3 16.18 0.77 -4.63
N GLN A 4 14.96 0.27 -4.46
CA GLN A 4 14.31 -0.59 -5.44
C GLN A 4 12.82 -0.27 -5.56
N PRO A 5 12.28 -0.31 -6.79
CA PRO A 5 10.86 -0.19 -7.01
C PRO A 5 10.13 -1.44 -6.50
N PHE A 6 8.98 -1.23 -5.90
CA PHE A 6 8.13 -2.30 -5.44
C PHE A 6 6.65 -1.90 -5.51
N SER A 7 5.81 -2.85 -5.90
CA SER A 7 4.36 -2.76 -5.81
C SER A 7 3.83 -3.96 -5.03
N THR A 8 2.95 -3.72 -4.06
CA THR A 8 2.35 -4.78 -3.24
C THR A 8 1.27 -5.55 -3.94
N ASP A 9 0.69 -4.99 -4.98
CA ASP A 9 -0.42 -5.58 -5.72
C ASP A 9 -0.38 -5.20 -7.20
N PHE A 10 -1.25 -5.81 -8.00
CA PHE A 10 -1.29 -5.60 -9.45
C PHE A 10 -1.62 -4.17 -9.88
N ARG A 11 -2.22 -3.37 -8.99
CA ARG A 11 -2.64 -1.99 -9.26
C ARG A 11 -1.95 -0.96 -8.38
N GLY A 12 -1.16 -1.39 -7.40
CA GLY A 12 -0.46 -0.49 -6.49
C GLY A 12 -1.36 0.27 -5.52
N PHE A 13 -2.53 -0.28 -5.17
CA PHE A 13 -3.47 0.38 -4.26
C PHE A 13 -2.91 0.54 -2.86
N LEU A 14 -2.18 -0.45 -2.36
CA LEU A 14 -1.69 -0.44 -0.99
C LEU A 14 -0.32 0.23 -0.87
N PHE A 15 0.64 -0.16 -1.70
CA PHE A 15 1.97 0.43 -1.73
C PHE A 15 2.59 0.26 -3.11
N GLN A 16 3.00 1.37 -3.69
CA GLN A 16 3.77 1.41 -4.93
C GLN A 16 4.78 2.56 -4.85
N ASP A 17 6.05 2.21 -4.65
CA ASP A 17 7.09 3.22 -4.51
C ASP A 17 8.49 2.63 -4.76
N SER A 18 9.50 3.51 -4.85
CA SER A 18 10.92 3.16 -4.89
C SER A 18 11.56 3.59 -3.59
N GLN A 19 11.91 2.63 -2.72
CA GLN A 19 12.40 2.90 -1.37
C GLN A 19 13.66 2.09 -1.05
N LEU A 20 14.40 2.55 -0.06
CA LEU A 20 15.56 1.82 0.47
C LEU A 20 15.10 0.57 1.21
N GLY A 21 15.66 -0.58 0.87
CA GLY A 21 15.27 -1.80 1.55
C GLY A 21 16.02 -3.05 1.15
N VAL A 22 15.54 -4.15 1.73
CA VAL A 22 16.00 -5.50 1.49
C VAL A 22 14.82 -6.31 0.98
N ARG A 23 15.04 -7.11 -0.06
CA ARG A 23 14.04 -7.99 -0.64
C ARG A 23 14.60 -9.38 -0.82
N LEU A 24 13.85 -10.40 -0.40
CA LEU A 24 14.03 -11.80 -0.70
C LEU A 24 12.87 -12.24 -1.57
N PHE A 25 13.16 -12.85 -2.71
CA PHE A 25 12.14 -13.34 -3.63
C PHE A 25 12.61 -14.63 -4.28
N GLY A 26 11.66 -15.40 -4.74
CA GLY A 26 11.92 -16.64 -5.45
C GLY A 26 10.65 -17.20 -6.06
N ASP A 27 10.83 -18.27 -6.79
CA ASP A 27 9.77 -19.00 -7.47
C ASP A 27 9.94 -20.52 -7.27
N ARG A 28 8.86 -21.23 -7.56
CA ARG A 28 8.81 -22.67 -7.56
C ARG A 28 7.88 -23.14 -8.67
N ASP A 29 8.09 -24.38 -9.12
CA ASP A 29 7.26 -25.07 -10.10
C ASP A 29 7.12 -24.26 -11.41
N ASN A 30 8.26 -23.81 -11.95
CA ASN A 30 8.33 -23.02 -13.18
C ASN A 30 7.46 -21.76 -13.15
N ASN A 31 7.63 -20.94 -12.10
CA ASN A 31 6.90 -19.70 -11.83
C ASN A 31 5.40 -19.84 -11.47
N ILE A 32 4.88 -21.05 -11.30
CA ILE A 32 3.49 -21.25 -10.87
C ILE A 32 3.27 -20.65 -9.48
N PHE A 33 4.24 -20.83 -8.60
CA PHE A 33 4.25 -20.21 -7.27
C PHE A 33 5.44 -19.27 -7.14
N GLN A 34 5.17 -18.04 -6.69
CA GLN A 34 6.20 -17.03 -6.45
C GLN A 34 5.99 -16.39 -5.08
N TYR A 35 7.08 -15.95 -4.46
CA TYR A 35 7.02 -15.22 -3.19
C TYR A 35 7.96 -14.03 -3.18
N ASN A 36 7.56 -13.01 -2.40
CA ASN A 36 8.38 -11.86 -2.05
C ASN A 36 8.24 -11.57 -0.57
N LEU A 37 9.38 -11.40 0.10
CA LEU A 37 9.48 -10.85 1.44
C LEU A 37 10.33 -9.59 1.34
N ALA A 38 9.84 -8.48 1.82
CA ALA A 38 10.54 -7.21 1.72
C ALA A 38 10.42 -6.41 3.02
N TRP A 39 11.47 -5.67 3.32
CA TRP A 39 11.48 -4.60 4.29
C TRP A 39 12.00 -3.35 3.63
N PHE A 40 11.23 -2.28 3.71
CA PHE A 40 11.59 -0.97 3.22
C PHE A 40 11.55 0.03 4.36
N ARG A 41 12.58 0.88 4.40
CA ARG A 41 12.59 2.08 5.20
C ARG A 41 12.45 3.29 4.28
N ARG A 42 11.44 4.11 4.54
CA ARG A 42 11.12 5.20 3.63
C ARG A 42 12.18 6.28 3.63
N LEU A 43 12.44 6.81 2.45
CA LEU A 43 13.27 7.98 2.23
C LEU A 43 12.38 9.22 2.10
N GLU A 44 12.93 10.37 2.50
CA GLU A 44 12.28 11.65 2.23
C GLU A 44 12.15 11.86 0.72
N LYS A 45 11.05 12.45 0.30
CA LYS A 45 10.81 12.83 -1.10
C LYS A 45 11.07 14.32 -1.29
N ASP A 46 11.68 14.67 -2.39
CA ASP A 46 11.74 16.06 -2.83
C ASP A 46 10.31 16.55 -3.18
N THR A 47 9.95 17.70 -2.66
CA THR A 47 8.59 18.25 -2.73
C THR A 47 8.16 18.59 -4.17
N ASN A 48 9.12 18.93 -5.04
CA ASN A 48 8.83 19.35 -6.41
C ASN A 48 8.88 18.20 -7.40
N SER A 49 9.92 17.34 -7.28
CA SER A 49 10.14 16.23 -8.21
C SER A 49 9.50 14.91 -7.77
N LEU A 50 9.13 14.79 -6.48
CA LEU A 50 8.67 13.55 -5.83
C LEU A 50 9.69 12.41 -5.86
N LEU A 51 10.93 12.69 -6.24
CA LEU A 51 12.02 11.72 -6.21
C LEU A 51 12.60 11.59 -4.80
N ASN A 52 13.24 10.45 -4.51
CA ASN A 52 13.91 10.23 -3.24
C ASN A 52 15.05 11.24 -3.01
N HIS A 53 15.01 11.93 -1.89
CA HIS A 53 16.02 12.89 -1.52
C HIS A 53 17.06 12.22 -0.61
N ILE A 54 18.06 11.58 -1.20
CA ILE A 54 19.04 10.73 -0.50
C ILE A 54 19.95 11.48 0.46
N ASN A 55 20.05 12.80 0.34
CA ASN A 55 20.86 13.65 1.23
C ASN A 55 20.11 14.02 2.52
N ARG A 56 18.83 13.74 2.60
CA ARG A 56 18.01 13.98 3.79
C ARG A 56 17.94 12.74 4.67
N LYS A 57 17.51 12.95 5.91
CA LYS A 57 17.36 11.89 6.91
C LYS A 57 16.43 10.77 6.40
N ILE A 58 16.84 9.54 6.64
CA ILE A 58 15.96 8.37 6.46
C ILE A 58 14.80 8.50 7.45
N ARG A 59 13.58 8.30 6.98
CA ARG A 59 12.36 8.41 7.78
C ARG A 59 12.23 7.26 8.77
N ASP A 60 11.61 7.51 9.92
CA ASP A 60 11.25 6.48 10.89
C ASP A 60 9.88 5.84 10.52
N ASP A 61 9.79 5.39 9.28
CA ASP A 61 8.63 4.77 8.65
C ASP A 61 9.08 3.48 7.96
N ASP A 62 8.82 2.36 8.62
CA ASP A 62 9.21 1.01 8.19
C ASP A 62 8.01 0.26 7.61
N ILE A 63 8.22 -0.41 6.49
CA ILE A 63 7.21 -1.23 5.82
C ILE A 63 7.75 -2.63 5.63
N PHE A 64 7.06 -3.62 6.19
CA PHE A 64 7.33 -5.05 6.02
C PHE A 64 6.25 -5.65 5.13
N ILE A 65 6.66 -6.41 4.11
CA ILE A 65 5.77 -6.93 3.08
C ILE A 65 6.04 -8.41 2.87
N ALA A 66 4.96 -9.18 2.77
CA ALA A 66 4.97 -10.56 2.33
C ALA A 66 3.92 -10.75 1.23
N ASN A 67 4.35 -11.17 0.05
CA ASN A 67 3.47 -11.47 -1.08
C ASN A 67 3.68 -12.92 -1.50
N LEU A 68 2.56 -13.60 -1.77
CA LEU A 68 2.51 -14.94 -2.36
C LEU A 68 1.66 -14.88 -3.61
N TYR A 69 2.14 -15.43 -4.70
CA TYR A 69 1.49 -15.44 -6.00
C TYR A 69 1.30 -16.88 -6.46
N TRP A 70 0.12 -17.18 -7.03
CA TRP A 70 -0.19 -18.43 -7.72
C TRP A 70 -0.74 -18.14 -9.10
N GLN A 71 -0.13 -18.74 -10.11
CA GLN A 71 -0.70 -18.79 -11.45
C GLN A 71 -1.70 -19.93 -11.55
N ASP A 72 -2.74 -19.74 -12.37
CA ASP A 72 -3.76 -20.72 -12.66
C ASP A 72 -4.49 -21.29 -11.43
N PHE A 73 -4.66 -20.46 -10.41
CA PHE A 73 -5.35 -20.80 -9.17
C PHE A 73 -6.40 -19.73 -8.80
N PRO A 74 -7.63 -20.11 -8.42
CA PRO A 74 -8.20 -21.48 -8.32
C PRO A 74 -8.57 -22.11 -9.65
N ILE A 75 -8.51 -21.39 -10.76
CA ILE A 75 -8.86 -21.86 -12.10
C ILE A 75 -7.83 -21.42 -13.12
N LEU A 76 -7.72 -22.15 -14.21
CA LEU A 76 -6.82 -21.84 -15.33
C LEU A 76 -7.10 -20.44 -15.89
N GLY A 77 -6.04 -19.64 -16.09
CA GLY A 77 -6.11 -18.25 -16.56
C GLY A 77 -6.36 -17.22 -15.47
N PHE A 78 -6.38 -17.62 -14.18
CA PHE A 78 -6.48 -16.72 -13.06
C PHE A 78 -5.18 -16.68 -12.24
N GLN A 79 -4.66 -15.50 -12.01
CA GLN A 79 -3.53 -15.24 -11.13
C GLN A 79 -4.04 -14.72 -9.79
N SER A 80 -3.70 -15.43 -8.71
CA SER A 80 -4.04 -15.05 -7.34
C SER A 80 -2.82 -14.50 -6.61
N GLN A 81 -3.05 -13.50 -5.78
CA GLN A 81 -2.04 -12.94 -4.90
C GLN A 81 -2.61 -12.77 -3.48
N VAL A 82 -1.89 -13.24 -2.49
CA VAL A 82 -2.11 -12.90 -1.08
C VAL A 82 -1.01 -11.95 -0.64
N THR A 83 -1.39 -10.86 0.00
CA THR A 83 -0.48 -9.80 0.45
C THR A 83 -0.69 -9.54 1.94
N ALA A 84 0.38 -9.55 2.71
CA ALA A 84 0.41 -9.04 4.07
C ALA A 84 1.41 -7.89 4.14
N VAL A 85 1.00 -6.77 4.71
CA VAL A 85 1.87 -5.61 4.93
C VAL A 85 1.73 -5.15 6.37
N TYR A 86 2.86 -4.84 7.00
CA TYR A 86 2.89 -4.16 8.29
C TYR A 86 3.66 -2.87 8.13
N ASN A 87 3.01 -1.75 8.42
CA ASN A 87 3.61 -0.43 8.38
C ASN A 87 3.68 0.14 9.79
N ARG A 88 4.87 0.50 10.19
CA ARG A 88 5.16 1.15 11.46
C ARG A 88 5.74 2.53 11.19
N ASN A 89 5.06 3.55 11.65
CA ASN A 89 5.52 4.93 11.60
C ASN A 89 5.68 5.49 13.02
N THR A 90 6.83 6.07 13.32
CA THR A 90 7.17 6.63 14.64
C THR A 90 7.67 8.07 14.54
N GLU A 91 7.17 8.82 13.57
CA GLU A 91 7.60 10.20 13.29
C GLU A 91 6.80 11.26 14.08
N GLY A 92 6.09 10.89 15.15
CA GLY A 92 5.21 11.79 15.91
C GLY A 92 5.87 13.04 16.46
N GLY A 93 7.17 12.98 16.79
CA GLY A 93 7.96 14.13 17.26
C GLY A 93 8.88 14.75 16.22
N ASP A 94 8.85 14.30 14.98
CA ASP A 94 9.81 14.72 13.95
C ASP A 94 9.25 15.87 13.09
N PHE A 95 10.02 16.94 13.00
CA PHE A 95 9.72 18.10 12.16
C PHE A 95 10.77 18.25 11.06
N TYR A 96 10.33 18.44 9.83
CA TYR A 96 11.22 18.67 8.68
C TYR A 96 10.89 20.00 8.02
N PHE A 97 11.92 20.80 7.81
CA PHE A 97 11.82 22.10 7.16
C PHE A 97 12.51 22.03 5.79
N ASN A 98 11.95 22.72 4.81
CA ASN A 98 12.60 22.91 3.52
C ASN A 98 13.73 23.97 3.59
N ASP A 99 14.41 24.18 2.46
CA ASP A 99 15.52 25.14 2.38
C ASP A 99 15.08 26.61 2.59
N ASN A 100 13.77 26.87 2.56
CA ASN A 100 13.17 28.17 2.83
C ASN A 100 12.56 28.27 4.25
N GLU A 101 12.90 27.32 5.14
CA GLU A 101 12.43 27.24 6.53
C GLU A 101 10.92 27.01 6.70
N PHE A 102 10.22 26.56 5.67
CA PHE A 102 8.83 26.12 5.79
C PHE A 102 8.74 24.65 6.21
N ILE A 103 7.79 24.33 7.07
CA ILE A 103 7.51 22.94 7.49
C ILE A 103 7.07 22.13 6.27
N GLU A 104 7.81 21.07 5.94
CA GLU A 104 7.42 20.09 4.93
C GLU A 104 6.69 18.90 5.55
N ARG A 105 7.03 18.60 6.79
CA ARG A 105 6.39 17.52 7.59
C ARG A 105 6.36 17.90 9.06
N PRO A 106 5.32 17.50 9.74
CA PRO A 106 4.12 16.82 9.24
C PRO A 106 3.22 17.78 8.47
N ALA A 107 2.93 17.48 7.23
CA ALA A 107 2.05 18.28 6.40
C ALA A 107 0.80 17.47 6.06
N SER A 108 -0.12 17.33 6.99
CA SER A 108 -1.40 16.69 6.75
C SER A 108 -2.51 17.59 7.24
N PHE A 109 -3.33 18.12 6.34
CA PHE A 109 -4.54 18.90 6.64
C PHE A 109 -4.34 20.11 7.58
N GLY A 110 -3.17 20.74 7.54
CA GLY A 110 -2.84 21.87 8.42
C GLY A 110 -2.50 21.50 9.87
N SER A 111 -2.33 20.21 10.16
CA SER A 111 -1.82 19.72 11.44
C SER A 111 -0.30 19.77 11.44
N GLU A 112 0.30 20.38 12.46
CA GLU A 112 1.76 20.36 12.67
C GLU A 112 2.26 19.09 13.37
N ARG A 113 1.42 18.05 13.46
CA ARG A 113 1.76 16.81 14.17
C ARG A 113 2.31 15.76 13.24
N GLY A 114 3.34 15.10 13.69
CA GLY A 114 3.87 13.92 13.04
C GLY A 114 2.90 12.75 13.11
N ARG A 115 3.22 11.68 12.39
CA ARG A 115 2.43 10.46 12.37
C ARG A 115 3.06 9.44 13.30
N ASN A 116 2.22 8.77 14.09
CA ASN A 116 2.65 7.69 14.98
C ASN A 116 1.61 6.58 14.95
N TYR A 117 1.83 5.56 14.10
CA TYR A 117 0.88 4.48 13.94
C TYR A 117 1.56 3.13 13.66
N ASP A 118 0.87 2.08 14.01
CA ASP A 118 1.16 0.70 13.61
C ASP A 118 -0.06 0.13 12.91
N VAL A 119 0.06 -0.28 11.65
CA VAL A 119 -1.05 -0.80 10.85
C VAL A 119 -0.64 -2.07 10.12
N GLY A 120 -1.40 -3.14 10.33
CA GLY A 120 -1.33 -4.37 9.55
C GLY A 120 -2.40 -4.39 8.47
N TYR A 121 -2.00 -4.77 7.27
CA TYR A 121 -2.90 -4.96 6.14
C TYR A 121 -2.83 -6.42 5.69
N LEU A 122 -3.99 -7.01 5.44
CA LEU A 122 -4.09 -8.32 4.82
C LEU A 122 -4.97 -8.18 3.58
N GLY A 123 -4.48 -8.69 2.45
CA GLY A 123 -5.15 -8.51 1.18
C GLY A 123 -5.13 -9.74 0.29
N PHE A 124 -6.11 -9.76 -0.61
CA PHE A 124 -6.20 -10.69 -1.72
C PHE A 124 -6.38 -9.90 -3.02
N ASN A 125 -5.60 -10.25 -4.02
CA ASN A 125 -5.72 -9.72 -5.37
C ASN A 125 -5.87 -10.86 -6.35
N GLY A 126 -6.65 -10.63 -7.37
CA GLY A 126 -6.84 -11.56 -8.45
C GLY A 126 -6.88 -10.86 -9.80
N ASP A 127 -6.27 -11.47 -10.79
CA ASP A 127 -6.35 -11.04 -12.18
C ASP A 127 -6.55 -12.24 -13.09
N GLY A 128 -7.53 -12.19 -13.96
CA GLY A 128 -7.84 -13.33 -14.81
C GLY A 128 -8.50 -12.99 -16.13
N HIS A 129 -8.24 -13.88 -17.09
CA HIS A 129 -8.82 -13.84 -18.42
C HIS A 129 -9.47 -15.18 -18.75
N PHE A 130 -10.78 -15.16 -19.02
CA PHE A 130 -11.60 -16.36 -19.23
C PHE A 130 -12.36 -16.26 -20.55
N GLY A 131 -11.73 -16.62 -21.64
CA GLY A 131 -12.29 -16.44 -22.97
C GLY A 131 -12.49 -14.97 -23.30
N ARG A 132 -13.72 -14.48 -23.24
CA ARG A 132 -14.02 -13.05 -23.47
C ARG A 132 -14.14 -12.25 -22.18
N LEU A 133 -14.11 -12.91 -21.02
CA LEU A 133 -14.27 -12.24 -19.73
C LEU A 133 -12.90 -11.95 -19.11
N ASN A 134 -12.74 -10.75 -18.62
CA ASN A 134 -11.60 -10.31 -17.83
C ASN A 134 -12.10 -9.91 -16.44
N LEU A 135 -11.34 -10.22 -15.42
CA LEU A 135 -11.67 -9.82 -14.06
C LEU A 135 -10.40 -9.48 -13.30
N THR A 136 -10.30 -8.25 -12.82
CA THR A 136 -9.29 -7.85 -11.85
C THR A 136 -9.98 -7.49 -10.56
N THR A 137 -9.51 -8.03 -9.42
CA THR A 137 -10.09 -7.78 -8.10
C THR A 137 -9.00 -7.46 -7.09
N SER A 138 -9.33 -6.62 -6.10
CA SER A 138 -8.49 -6.34 -4.94
C SER A 138 -9.37 -6.21 -3.71
N PHE A 139 -8.95 -6.84 -2.63
CA PHE A 139 -9.58 -6.74 -1.32
C PHE A 139 -8.50 -6.56 -0.27
N TYR A 140 -8.68 -5.60 0.64
CA TYR A 140 -7.79 -5.35 1.77
C TYR A 140 -8.58 -5.10 3.04
N THR A 141 -8.05 -5.59 4.15
CA THR A 141 -8.44 -5.14 5.48
C THR A 141 -7.24 -4.49 6.15
N ALA A 142 -7.48 -3.42 6.91
CA ALA A 142 -6.50 -2.72 7.70
C ALA A 142 -6.89 -2.79 9.17
N LEU A 143 -5.93 -3.19 10.00
CA LEU A 143 -6.09 -3.29 11.46
C LEU A 143 -4.86 -2.67 12.12
N GLY A 144 -5.08 -1.80 13.10
CA GLY A 144 -3.95 -1.12 13.73
C GLY A 144 -4.36 -0.09 14.76
N THR A 145 -3.39 0.72 15.13
CA THR A 145 -3.55 1.79 16.11
C THR A 145 -2.83 3.03 15.62
N ASN A 146 -3.52 4.14 15.61
CA ASN A 146 -2.94 5.47 15.47
C ASN A 146 -2.80 6.08 16.86
N ARG A 147 -1.57 6.29 17.32
CA ARG A 147 -1.29 6.79 18.68
C ARG A 147 -1.49 8.29 18.81
N GLU A 148 -1.48 8.98 17.70
CA GLU A 148 -1.64 10.43 17.61
C GLU A 148 -2.59 10.77 16.48
N SER A 149 -3.89 10.61 16.75
CA SER A 149 -4.92 10.98 15.77
C SER A 149 -4.89 12.48 15.53
N ALA A 150 -4.87 12.88 14.26
CA ALA A 150 -4.90 14.28 13.88
C ALA A 150 -6.23 14.97 14.25
N PHE A 151 -7.28 14.20 14.55
CA PHE A 151 -8.62 14.69 14.84
C PHE A 151 -8.95 14.74 16.33
N SER A 152 -8.60 13.70 17.08
CA SER A 152 -9.01 13.57 18.49
C SER A 152 -7.90 13.83 19.49
N ASP A 153 -6.64 13.95 19.05
CA ASP A 153 -5.47 14.05 19.95
C ASP A 153 -5.21 12.82 20.83
N GLU A 154 -5.95 11.77 20.61
CA GLU A 154 -5.94 10.55 21.39
C GLU A 154 -5.53 9.36 20.53
N THR A 155 -5.33 8.24 21.17
CA THR A 155 -5.09 6.97 20.47
C THR A 155 -6.40 6.48 19.86
N ALA A 156 -6.43 6.29 18.55
CA ALA A 156 -7.55 5.75 17.80
C ALA A 156 -7.23 4.38 17.22
N ASN A 157 -8.21 3.48 17.23
CA ASN A 157 -8.11 2.19 16.58
C ASN A 157 -8.34 2.34 15.06
N ILE A 158 -7.55 1.64 14.27
CA ILE A 158 -7.71 1.57 12.82
C ILE A 158 -8.37 0.23 12.49
N ARG A 159 -9.57 0.31 11.92
CA ARG A 159 -10.28 -0.86 11.41
C ARG A 159 -11.04 -0.49 10.16
N SER A 160 -10.54 -0.92 9.01
CA SER A 160 -11.14 -0.59 7.73
C SER A 160 -10.97 -1.71 6.72
N PHE A 161 -11.76 -1.65 5.65
CA PHE A 161 -11.58 -2.52 4.51
C PHE A 161 -11.77 -1.76 3.19
N PHE A 162 -11.14 -2.29 2.17
CA PHE A 162 -11.17 -1.78 0.81
C PHE A 162 -11.48 -2.92 -0.15
N PHE A 163 -12.32 -2.65 -1.14
CA PHE A 163 -12.63 -3.57 -2.21
C PHE A 163 -12.63 -2.84 -3.55
N ALA A 164 -12.00 -3.43 -4.54
CA ALA A 164 -12.07 -2.97 -5.92
C ALA A 164 -12.28 -4.16 -6.86
N ALA A 165 -13.11 -3.97 -7.87
CA ALA A 165 -13.32 -4.95 -8.93
C ALA A 165 -13.45 -4.26 -10.28
N GLU A 166 -12.85 -4.85 -11.30
CA GLU A 166 -12.96 -4.41 -12.68
C GLU A 166 -13.26 -5.61 -13.57
N PRO A 167 -14.54 -5.95 -13.74
CA PRO A 167 -14.96 -6.85 -14.78
C PRO A 167 -14.87 -6.20 -16.15
N GLY A 168 -14.48 -6.98 -17.14
CA GLY A 168 -14.43 -6.57 -18.55
C GLY A 168 -14.89 -7.68 -19.48
N ILE A 169 -15.43 -7.31 -20.62
CA ILE A 169 -15.79 -8.24 -21.67
C ILE A 169 -15.18 -7.78 -23.00
N ASP A 170 -14.53 -8.70 -23.68
CA ASP A 170 -13.89 -8.49 -24.96
C ASP A 170 -14.81 -8.96 -26.11
N PHE A 171 -15.12 -8.04 -26.99
CA PHE A 171 -15.67 -8.32 -28.31
C PHE A 171 -14.55 -8.10 -29.35
N ASP A 172 -14.74 -8.60 -30.55
CA ASP A 172 -13.68 -8.59 -31.57
C ASP A 172 -13.10 -7.18 -31.87
N TRP A 173 -13.91 -6.15 -31.77
CA TRP A 173 -13.57 -4.77 -32.09
C TRP A 173 -13.71 -3.78 -30.94
N ILE A 174 -14.26 -4.19 -29.77
CA ILE A 174 -14.48 -3.34 -28.62
C ILE A 174 -14.29 -4.11 -27.32
N ARG A 175 -13.72 -3.45 -26.30
CA ARG A 175 -13.68 -3.95 -24.91
C ARG A 175 -14.55 -3.04 -24.03
N LEU A 176 -15.49 -3.64 -23.32
CA LEU A 176 -16.27 -2.95 -22.30
C LEU A 176 -15.71 -3.28 -20.91
N ARG A 177 -15.55 -2.25 -20.08
CA ARG A 177 -15.10 -2.39 -18.69
C ARG A 177 -16.02 -1.63 -17.76
N GLY A 178 -16.27 -2.20 -16.58
CA GLY A 178 -16.86 -1.51 -15.46
C GLY A 178 -15.89 -1.51 -14.28
N SER A 179 -15.80 -0.41 -13.55
CA SER A 179 -14.96 -0.33 -12.35
C SER A 179 -15.82 -0.02 -11.14
N LEU A 180 -15.64 -0.81 -10.07
CA LEU A 180 -16.26 -0.61 -8.77
C LEU A 180 -15.15 -0.47 -7.74
N VAL A 181 -15.23 0.57 -6.92
CA VAL A 181 -14.34 0.79 -5.78
C VAL A 181 -15.19 1.10 -4.56
N TYR A 182 -14.91 0.43 -3.47
CA TYR A 182 -15.53 0.65 -2.17
C TYR A 182 -14.46 0.71 -1.08
N ALA A 183 -14.51 1.72 -0.23
CA ALA A 183 -13.71 1.82 0.97
C ALA A 183 -14.65 2.05 2.15
N SER A 184 -14.45 1.32 3.25
CA SER A 184 -15.15 1.62 4.49
C SER A 184 -14.67 2.99 4.97
N GLY A 185 -15.61 3.88 5.25
CA GLY A 185 -15.33 5.15 5.91
C GLY A 185 -15.33 4.97 7.42
N ASP A 186 -14.92 6.02 8.10
CA ASP A 186 -15.17 6.26 9.50
C ASP A 186 -16.45 7.11 9.61
N SER A 187 -17.36 6.70 10.46
CA SER A 187 -18.65 7.42 10.63
C SER A 187 -18.51 8.64 11.56
N ASP A 188 -17.52 8.63 12.45
CA ASP A 188 -17.19 9.74 13.35
C ASP A 188 -15.66 9.80 13.58
N PRO A 189 -14.93 10.65 12.82
CA PRO A 189 -13.48 10.73 12.94
C PRO A 189 -12.99 11.32 14.28
N PHE A 190 -13.89 11.77 15.14
CA PHE A 190 -13.57 12.31 16.46
C PHE A 190 -13.76 11.30 17.59
N ASP A 191 -14.30 10.13 17.31
CA ASP A 191 -14.33 9.02 18.27
C ASP A 191 -13.05 8.15 18.15
N ASN A 192 -12.90 7.17 19.04
CA ASN A 192 -11.72 6.32 19.11
C ASN A 192 -11.97 4.90 18.53
N THR A 193 -13.04 4.71 17.74
CA THR A 193 -13.44 3.39 17.21
C THR A 193 -13.40 3.29 15.70
#